data_35a395796fb59f17ddb21f0fb790e741
#
_entry.id   35a395796fb59f17ddb21f0fb790e741
#
_cell.length_a   1.000
_cell.length_b   1.000
_cell.length_c   1.000
_cell.angle_alpha   90.00
_cell.angle_beta   90.00
_cell.angle_gamma   90.00
#
_symmetry.space_group_name_H-M   'P 1'
#
loop_
_entity.id
_entity.type
_entity.pdbx_description
1 polymer ?
#
loop_
_entity_poly.entity_id
_entity_poly.type
_entity_poly.pdbx_seq_one_letter_code
_entity_poly.pdbx_strand_id
1 'polypeptide(L)'
;MFNYFLKRLNIVVILQKNSPMYTLHAKQKLPITLDKAWEFFSDPKNLNTITPDSMKFHTLSGDERKMFAGQVIHYKISPFPGISMEWVTEISQVQYKEFFVDEQRFGPYKFWHHKHFFKEIDGGVEMEDIVHYKVPYGFIGKLFHPIVVRPKLNEIFTFRKKILTELFGEFDRTNSRK
;
A
#
# COMPACT_ATOMS: atom_id res chain seq x y z
N MET A 1 -16.50 11.96 -21.57
CA MET A 1 -16.87 12.88 -20.48
C MET A 1 -16.86 12.12 -19.15
N PHE A 2 -15.69 11.58 -18.71
CA PHE A 2 -15.56 10.77 -17.48
C PHE A 2 -14.29 11.13 -16.67
N ASN A 3 -13.90 12.42 -16.68
CA ASN A 3 -12.64 12.87 -16.04
C ASN A 3 -12.82 13.74 -14.79
N TYR A 4 -14.00 13.78 -14.17
CA TYR A 4 -14.26 14.81 -13.13
C TYR A 4 -14.19 14.33 -11.68
N PHE A 5 -14.02 13.03 -11.37
CA PHE A 5 -14.09 12.56 -9.97
C PHE A 5 -12.78 12.07 -9.36
N LEU A 6 -11.68 12.03 -10.10
CA LEU A 6 -10.39 11.51 -9.60
C LEU A 6 -9.38 12.57 -9.15
N LYS A 7 -9.72 13.85 -9.20
CA LYS A 7 -8.79 14.97 -8.87
C LYS A 7 -8.49 15.18 -7.39
N ARG A 8 -9.16 14.49 -6.45
CA ARG A 8 -8.91 14.61 -5.00
C ARG A 8 -8.08 13.46 -4.39
N LEU A 9 -7.85 12.41 -5.11
CA LEU A 9 -7.02 11.29 -4.69
C LEU A 9 -5.77 11.29 -5.56
N ASN A 10 -4.60 11.57 -4.99
CA ASN A 10 -3.30 11.38 -5.67
C ASN A 10 -2.97 9.89 -5.85
N ILE A 11 -4.00 9.07 -6.18
CA ILE A 11 -3.87 7.68 -6.55
C ILE A 11 -4.06 7.60 -8.05
N VAL A 12 -2.99 7.34 -8.78
CA VAL A 12 -3.03 7.14 -10.22
C VAL A 12 -2.80 5.66 -10.51
N VAL A 13 -3.82 4.99 -11.08
CA VAL A 13 -3.63 3.66 -11.64
C VAL A 13 -3.30 3.82 -13.12
N ILE A 14 -2.03 3.66 -13.47
CA ILE A 14 -1.56 3.72 -14.84
C ILE A 14 -1.78 2.36 -15.48
N LEU A 15 -2.67 2.31 -16.46
CA LEU A 15 -2.83 1.15 -17.33
C LEU A 15 -1.89 1.32 -18.53
N GLN A 16 -0.79 0.61 -18.54
CA GLN A 16 0.01 0.48 -19.75
C GLN A 16 -0.73 -0.43 -20.76
N LYS A 17 -1.18 0.14 -21.87
CA LYS A 17 -2.08 -0.46 -22.86
C LYS A 17 -1.60 -1.82 -23.42
N ASN A 18 -0.32 -2.14 -23.33
CA ASN A 18 0.30 -3.37 -23.85
C ASN A 18 1.08 -4.18 -22.81
N SER A 19 1.07 -3.78 -21.51
CA SER A 19 1.75 -4.54 -20.48
C SER A 19 0.80 -5.54 -19.82
N PRO A 20 1.23 -6.81 -19.61
CA PRO A 20 0.46 -7.76 -18.80
C PRO A 20 0.49 -7.42 -17.30
N MET A 21 1.10 -6.31 -16.90
CA MET A 21 1.31 -5.87 -15.53
C MET A 21 0.60 -4.53 -15.29
N TYR A 22 -0.09 -4.44 -14.15
CA TYR A 22 -0.73 -3.21 -13.69
C TYR A 22 0.20 -2.47 -12.73
N THR A 23 0.07 -1.14 -12.69
CA THR A 23 0.77 -0.30 -11.72
C THR A 23 -0.25 0.56 -10.97
N LEU A 24 -0.16 0.54 -9.64
CA LEU A 24 -0.82 1.50 -8.77
C LEU A 24 0.26 2.44 -8.22
N HIS A 25 0.00 3.72 -8.25
CA HIS A 25 0.89 4.75 -7.72
C HIS A 25 0.09 5.66 -6.80
N ALA A 26 0.55 5.81 -5.57
CA ALA A 26 -0.07 6.68 -4.57
C ALA A 26 0.98 7.54 -3.87
N LYS A 27 0.64 8.79 -3.58
CA LYS A 27 1.48 9.71 -2.80
C LYS A 27 0.66 10.36 -1.70
N GLN A 28 1.28 10.51 -0.54
CA GLN A 28 0.72 11.23 0.59
C GLN A 28 1.82 12.01 1.31
N LYS A 29 1.51 13.26 1.68
CA LYS A 29 2.35 14.07 2.56
C LYS A 29 1.79 13.98 3.98
N LEU A 30 2.69 13.82 4.94
CA LEU A 30 2.37 13.69 6.36
C LEU A 30 3.15 14.75 7.13
N PRO A 31 2.51 15.50 8.07
CA PRO A 31 3.16 16.55 8.87
C PRO A 31 3.92 15.94 10.06
N ILE A 32 4.79 14.96 9.80
CA ILE A 32 5.60 14.26 10.79
C ILE A 32 7.05 14.16 10.32
N THR A 33 7.97 13.94 11.24
CA THR A 33 9.38 13.73 10.92
C THR A 33 9.59 12.41 10.17
N LEU A 34 10.67 12.33 9.40
CA LEU A 34 11.08 11.10 8.72
C LEU A 34 11.28 9.94 9.71
N ASP A 35 11.81 10.23 10.91
CA ASP A 35 11.98 9.23 11.98
C ASP A 35 10.65 8.64 12.42
N LYS A 36 9.66 9.47 12.68
CA LYS A 36 8.32 9.03 13.09
C LYS A 36 7.62 8.25 11.99
N ALA A 37 7.76 8.68 10.73
CA ALA A 37 7.23 7.96 9.59
C ALA A 37 7.91 6.58 9.47
N TRP A 38 9.24 6.53 9.48
CA TRP A 38 9.96 5.27 9.40
C TRP A 38 9.61 4.32 10.56
N GLU A 39 9.55 4.82 11.79
CA GLU A 39 9.18 4.02 12.96
C GLU A 39 7.81 3.37 12.80
N PHE A 40 6.83 4.11 12.29
CA PHE A 40 5.48 3.61 12.07
C PHE A 40 5.42 2.58 10.94
N PHE A 41 5.94 2.92 9.75
CA PHE A 41 5.79 2.08 8.56
C PHE A 41 6.70 0.85 8.56
N SER A 42 7.84 0.88 9.27
CA SER A 42 8.73 -0.27 9.42
C SER A 42 8.29 -1.27 10.48
N ASP A 43 7.19 -1.02 11.18
CA ASP A 43 6.60 -1.97 12.12
C ASP A 43 5.45 -2.72 11.47
N PRO A 44 5.59 -4.04 11.19
CA PRO A 44 4.54 -4.82 10.54
C PRO A 44 3.21 -4.83 11.28
N LYS A 45 3.22 -4.63 12.61
CA LYS A 45 1.99 -4.58 13.44
C LYS A 45 1.09 -3.41 13.06
N ASN A 46 1.65 -2.31 12.58
CA ASN A 46 0.89 -1.14 12.16
C ASN A 46 0.13 -1.34 10.84
N LEU A 47 0.45 -2.39 10.07
CA LEU A 47 -0.27 -2.69 8.83
C LEU A 47 -1.76 -2.94 9.08
N ASN A 48 -2.09 -3.59 10.20
CA ASN A 48 -3.49 -3.82 10.58
C ASN A 48 -4.24 -2.50 10.78
N THR A 49 -3.62 -1.49 11.39
CA THR A 49 -4.22 -0.18 11.64
C THR A 49 -4.60 0.56 10.36
N ILE A 50 -3.81 0.39 9.31
CA ILE A 50 -4.00 1.07 8.00
C ILE A 50 -4.64 0.17 6.93
N THR A 51 -5.22 -0.96 7.35
CA THR A 51 -5.96 -1.91 6.49
C THR A 51 -7.44 -1.89 6.88
N PRO A 52 -8.39 -1.78 5.92
CA PRO A 52 -9.82 -1.75 6.23
C PRO A 52 -10.30 -2.99 6.99
N ASP A 53 -11.18 -2.80 7.98
CA ASP A 53 -11.81 -3.89 8.73
C ASP A 53 -12.54 -4.88 7.81
N SER A 54 -13.06 -4.40 6.66
CA SER A 54 -13.69 -5.23 5.63
C SER A 54 -12.77 -6.34 5.10
N MET A 55 -11.44 -6.18 5.22
CA MET A 55 -10.44 -7.16 4.80
C MET A 55 -10.25 -8.29 5.82
N LYS A 56 -10.74 -8.15 7.06
CA LYS A 56 -10.51 -9.10 8.18
C LYS A 56 -9.05 -9.53 8.24
N PHE A 57 -8.17 -8.56 8.24
CA PHE A 57 -6.73 -8.76 8.19
C PHE A 57 -6.21 -9.26 9.55
N HIS A 58 -5.46 -10.35 9.55
CA HIS A 58 -4.82 -10.89 10.74
C HIS A 58 -3.39 -11.33 10.42
N THR A 59 -2.43 -10.88 11.21
CA THR A 59 -1.07 -11.42 11.17
C THR A 59 -1.04 -12.76 11.91
N LEU A 60 -0.46 -13.77 11.29
CA LEU A 60 -0.29 -15.11 11.85
C LEU A 60 1.10 -15.32 12.43
N SER A 61 2.14 -14.73 11.80
CA SER A 61 3.53 -14.80 12.25
C SER A 61 4.41 -13.79 11.51
N GLY A 62 5.62 -13.56 12.04
CA GLY A 62 6.67 -12.80 11.37
C GLY A 62 6.65 -11.30 11.68
N ASP A 63 5.82 -10.82 12.61
CA ASP A 63 5.70 -9.42 13.02
C ASP A 63 6.34 -9.11 14.39
N GLU A 64 7.19 -10.00 14.89
CA GLU A 64 7.77 -9.89 16.24
C GLU A 64 8.83 -8.79 16.35
N ARG A 65 9.32 -8.28 15.23
CA ARG A 65 10.35 -7.24 15.17
C ARG A 65 10.13 -6.28 13.99
N LYS A 66 10.82 -5.14 14.04
CA LYS A 66 10.86 -4.18 12.93
C LYS A 66 11.35 -4.83 11.64
N MET A 67 10.93 -4.29 10.50
CA MET A 67 11.27 -4.81 9.17
C MET A 67 12.77 -4.90 8.93
N PHE A 68 13.18 -6.01 8.32
CA PHE A 68 14.53 -6.24 7.81
C PHE A 68 14.45 -7.03 6.50
N ALA A 69 15.48 -6.90 5.65
CA ALA A 69 15.53 -7.63 4.37
C ALA A 69 15.60 -9.14 4.61
N GLY A 70 14.76 -9.90 3.93
CA GLY A 70 14.58 -11.35 4.10
C GLY A 70 13.53 -11.74 5.15
N GLN A 71 12.88 -10.78 5.81
CA GLN A 71 11.78 -11.08 6.75
C GLN A 71 10.57 -11.63 5.99
N VAL A 72 10.04 -12.75 6.45
CA VAL A 72 8.81 -13.35 5.94
C VAL A 72 7.69 -13.14 6.94
N ILE A 73 6.57 -12.60 6.47
CA ILE A 73 5.40 -12.30 7.31
C ILE A 73 4.20 -13.01 6.71
N HIS A 74 3.44 -13.71 7.56
CA HIS A 74 2.28 -14.48 7.15
C HIS A 74 1.00 -13.83 7.65
N TYR A 75 0.08 -13.56 6.73
CA TYR A 75 -1.21 -12.96 7.00
C TYR A 75 -2.35 -13.87 6.55
N LYS A 76 -3.50 -13.69 7.18
CA LYS A 76 -4.80 -14.18 6.73
C LYS A 76 -5.67 -12.98 6.39
N ILE A 77 -6.27 -12.98 5.21
CA ILE A 77 -7.14 -11.92 4.73
C ILE A 77 -8.46 -12.48 4.22
N SER A 78 -9.52 -11.67 4.29
CA SER A 78 -10.83 -12.01 3.73
C SER A 78 -11.35 -10.82 2.90
N PRO A 79 -10.88 -10.63 1.66
CA PRO A 79 -11.21 -9.47 0.85
C PRO A 79 -12.67 -9.41 0.42
N PHE A 80 -13.38 -10.56 0.50
CA PHE A 80 -14.80 -10.68 0.18
C PHE A 80 -15.49 -11.56 1.22
N PRO A 81 -16.80 -11.36 1.47
CA PRO A 81 -17.57 -12.20 2.38
C PRO A 81 -17.45 -13.69 2.03
N GLY A 82 -17.11 -14.52 3.02
CA GLY A 82 -16.99 -15.97 2.85
C GLY A 82 -15.70 -16.45 2.13
N ILE A 83 -14.85 -15.54 1.65
CA ILE A 83 -13.58 -15.89 0.98
C ILE A 83 -12.42 -15.50 1.89
N SER A 84 -11.80 -16.51 2.49
CA SER A 84 -10.56 -16.34 3.27
C SER A 84 -9.37 -16.90 2.49
N MET A 85 -8.25 -16.20 2.53
CA MET A 85 -7.03 -16.61 1.86
C MET A 85 -5.79 -16.21 2.67
N GLU A 86 -4.72 -16.94 2.46
CA GLU A 86 -3.43 -16.63 3.04
C GLU A 86 -2.65 -15.68 2.14
N TRP A 87 -1.84 -14.85 2.77
CA TRP A 87 -0.89 -13.97 2.09
C TRP A 87 0.44 -14.03 2.82
N VAL A 88 1.46 -14.50 2.13
CA VAL A 88 2.83 -14.54 2.63
C VAL A 88 3.63 -13.46 1.90
N THR A 89 4.16 -12.53 2.66
CA THR A 89 5.01 -11.44 2.17
C THR A 89 6.45 -11.68 2.59
N GLU A 90 7.38 -11.38 1.70
CA GLU A 90 8.79 -11.18 2.05
C GLU A 90 9.14 -9.70 1.90
N ILE A 91 9.79 -9.14 2.91
CA ILE A 91 10.45 -7.85 2.81
C ILE A 91 11.77 -8.07 2.09
N SER A 92 11.79 -7.85 0.78
CA SER A 92 12.93 -8.21 -0.06
C SER A 92 14.09 -7.22 0.03
N GLN A 93 13.81 -5.94 0.32
CA GLN A 93 14.81 -4.88 0.43
C GLN A 93 14.41 -3.89 1.53
N VAL A 94 15.41 -3.36 2.25
CA VAL A 94 15.25 -2.27 3.21
C VAL A 94 16.46 -1.34 3.10
N GLN A 95 16.21 -0.07 2.84
CA GLN A 95 17.18 1.02 2.99
C GLN A 95 16.65 1.96 4.07
N TYR A 96 17.37 2.06 5.17
CA TYR A 96 16.93 2.78 6.37
C TYR A 96 16.51 4.23 6.06
N LYS A 97 15.27 4.56 6.40
CA LYS A 97 14.62 5.86 6.18
C LYS A 97 14.47 6.31 4.73
N GLU A 98 14.78 5.47 3.76
CA GLU A 98 14.62 5.78 2.34
C GLU A 98 13.50 4.97 1.70
N PHE A 99 13.57 3.64 1.81
CA PHE A 99 12.55 2.76 1.24
C PHE A 99 12.59 1.35 1.84
N PHE A 100 11.51 0.63 1.65
CA PHE A 100 11.49 -0.82 1.71
C PHE A 100 10.62 -1.39 0.59
N VAL A 101 10.80 -2.67 0.31
CA VAL A 101 10.07 -3.40 -0.72
C VAL A 101 9.48 -4.65 -0.11
N ASP A 102 8.16 -4.85 -0.29
CA ASP A 102 7.47 -6.08 0.03
C ASP A 102 7.05 -6.83 -1.23
N GLU A 103 7.20 -8.13 -1.23
CA GLU A 103 6.83 -9.01 -2.33
C GLU A 103 5.96 -10.16 -1.83
N GLN A 104 4.86 -10.42 -2.52
CA GLN A 104 4.06 -11.60 -2.25
C GLN A 104 4.82 -12.84 -2.71
N ARG A 105 5.07 -13.77 -1.78
CA ARG A 105 5.58 -15.12 -2.07
C ARG A 105 4.46 -16.10 -2.32
N PHE A 106 3.37 -15.95 -1.58
CA PHE A 106 2.13 -16.70 -1.75
C PHE A 106 0.93 -15.79 -1.50
N GLY A 107 -0.16 -15.93 -2.28
CA GLY A 107 -1.35 -15.09 -2.08
C GLY A 107 -2.20 -14.92 -3.34
N PRO A 108 -3.13 -13.94 -3.34
CA PRO A 108 -4.17 -13.78 -4.36
C PRO A 108 -3.65 -13.30 -5.72
N TYR A 109 -2.47 -12.71 -5.78
CA TYR A 109 -1.93 -12.19 -7.04
C TYR A 109 -0.97 -13.18 -7.70
N LYS A 110 -0.87 -13.14 -9.02
CA LYS A 110 0.17 -13.87 -9.75
C LYS A 110 1.54 -13.22 -9.58
N PHE A 111 1.57 -11.92 -9.32
CA PHE A 111 2.75 -11.12 -9.06
C PHE A 111 2.34 -9.92 -8.21
N TRP A 112 3.13 -9.60 -7.19
CA TRP A 112 2.99 -8.42 -6.37
C TRP A 112 4.36 -7.95 -5.92
N HIS A 113 4.68 -6.70 -6.21
CA HIS A 113 5.93 -6.04 -5.85
C HIS A 113 5.58 -4.61 -5.45
N HIS A 114 5.70 -4.29 -4.19
CA HIS A 114 5.28 -3.03 -3.60
C HIS A 114 6.48 -2.31 -3.00
N LYS A 115 6.74 -1.12 -3.49
CA LYS A 115 7.80 -0.23 -3.01
C LYS A 115 7.19 0.89 -2.19
N HIS A 116 7.78 1.13 -1.04
CA HIS A 116 7.45 2.24 -0.16
C HIS A 116 8.65 3.17 -0.06
N PHE A 117 8.51 4.38 -0.58
CA PHE A 117 9.55 5.41 -0.50
C PHE A 117 9.18 6.49 0.50
N PHE A 118 10.18 7.00 1.19
CA PHE A 118 10.06 8.09 2.16
C PHE A 118 11.05 9.18 1.80
N LYS A 119 10.57 10.40 1.71
CA LYS A 119 11.38 11.57 1.40
C LYS A 119 11.03 12.69 2.37
N GLU A 120 12.02 13.19 3.09
CA GLU A 120 11.87 14.41 3.89
C GLU A 120 11.57 15.60 2.98
N ILE A 121 10.58 16.39 3.36
CA ILE A 121 10.16 17.61 2.68
C ILE A 121 9.98 18.72 3.72
N ASP A 122 9.92 19.96 3.25
CA ASP A 122 9.60 21.09 4.12
C ASP A 122 8.23 20.87 4.80
N GLY A 123 8.23 20.88 6.14
CA GLY A 123 7.06 20.66 6.98
C GLY A 123 6.63 19.20 7.18
N GLY A 124 7.44 18.20 6.75
CA GLY A 124 7.07 16.80 6.96
C GLY A 124 7.77 15.79 6.08
N VAL A 125 7.05 14.72 5.73
CA VAL A 125 7.54 13.64 4.88
C VAL A 125 6.57 13.38 3.72
N GLU A 126 7.09 13.15 2.51
CA GLU A 126 6.34 12.59 1.39
C GLU A 126 6.57 11.09 1.35
N MET A 127 5.48 10.34 1.47
CA MET A 127 5.43 8.90 1.27
C MET A 127 4.92 8.59 -0.14
N GLU A 128 5.57 7.67 -0.83
CA GLU A 128 5.20 7.21 -2.16
C GLU A 128 5.13 5.69 -2.22
N ASP A 129 3.96 5.18 -2.61
CA ASP A 129 3.72 3.75 -2.83
C ASP A 129 3.68 3.47 -4.34
N ILE A 130 4.46 2.50 -4.79
CA ILE A 130 4.43 2.00 -6.17
C ILE A 130 4.22 0.50 -6.16
N VAL A 131 3.04 0.05 -6.55
CA VAL A 131 2.69 -1.37 -6.62
C VAL A 131 2.66 -1.84 -8.07
N HIS A 132 3.51 -2.80 -8.39
CA HIS A 132 3.42 -3.54 -9.64
C HIS A 132 2.76 -4.89 -9.38
N TYR A 133 1.67 -5.20 -10.10
CA TYR A 133 0.95 -6.43 -9.84
C TYR A 133 0.37 -7.09 -11.09
N LYS A 134 0.17 -8.41 -11.03
CA LYS A 134 -0.56 -9.21 -12.02
C LYS A 134 -1.68 -9.97 -11.33
N VAL A 135 -2.84 -10.00 -11.97
CA VAL A 135 -3.94 -10.85 -11.55
C VAL A 135 -3.76 -12.29 -12.03
N PRO A 136 -4.21 -13.31 -11.27
CA PRO A 136 -4.21 -14.69 -11.71
C PRO A 136 -5.25 -14.94 -12.81
N TYR A 137 -5.35 -16.17 -13.30
CA TYR A 137 -6.37 -16.65 -14.25
C TYR A 137 -6.37 -15.97 -15.62
N GLY A 138 -5.25 -15.43 -16.09
CA GLY A 138 -5.03 -14.95 -17.44
C GLY A 138 -6.11 -13.98 -17.95
N PHE A 139 -6.85 -14.37 -19.01
CA PHE A 139 -7.90 -13.54 -19.60
C PHE A 139 -9.07 -13.27 -18.64
N ILE A 140 -9.49 -14.28 -17.88
CA ILE A 140 -10.58 -14.14 -16.89
C ILE A 140 -10.20 -13.11 -15.82
N GLY A 141 -9.00 -13.21 -15.28
CA GLY A 141 -8.52 -12.22 -14.30
C GLY A 141 -8.48 -10.79 -14.87
N LYS A 142 -8.07 -10.63 -16.13
CA LYS A 142 -8.08 -9.32 -16.81
C LYS A 142 -9.50 -8.76 -16.96
N LEU A 143 -10.49 -9.60 -17.27
CA LEU A 143 -11.88 -9.18 -17.42
C LEU A 143 -12.47 -8.69 -16.08
N PHE A 144 -12.17 -9.37 -14.98
CA PHE A 144 -12.65 -9.00 -13.63
C PHE A 144 -11.82 -7.90 -12.97
N HIS A 145 -10.61 -7.63 -13.44
CA HIS A 145 -9.74 -6.61 -12.85
C HIS A 145 -10.41 -5.23 -12.67
N PRO A 146 -11.07 -4.61 -13.69
CA PRO A 146 -11.65 -3.28 -13.55
C PRO A 146 -12.87 -3.24 -12.60
N ILE A 147 -13.52 -4.37 -12.38
CA ILE A 147 -14.78 -4.48 -11.61
C ILE A 147 -14.52 -4.93 -10.18
N VAL A 148 -13.50 -5.76 -9.95
CA VAL A 148 -13.24 -6.40 -8.65
C VAL A 148 -11.91 -5.92 -8.05
N VAL A 149 -10.80 -6.12 -8.76
CA VAL A 149 -9.47 -5.91 -8.18
C VAL A 149 -9.15 -4.44 -8.01
N ARG A 150 -9.36 -3.64 -9.06
CA ARG A 150 -9.07 -2.20 -9.02
C ARG A 150 -9.90 -1.44 -7.98
N PRO A 151 -11.23 -1.64 -7.87
CA PRO A 151 -12.02 -1.00 -6.81
C PRO A 151 -11.56 -1.39 -5.41
N LYS A 152 -11.21 -2.67 -5.18
CA LYS A 152 -10.72 -3.14 -3.87
C LYS A 152 -9.37 -2.50 -3.50
N LEU A 153 -8.44 -2.40 -4.43
CA LEU A 153 -7.17 -1.70 -4.20
C LEU A 153 -7.40 -0.20 -3.92
N ASN A 154 -8.29 0.45 -4.67
CA ASN A 154 -8.65 1.85 -4.41
C ASN A 154 -9.28 2.04 -3.03
N GLU A 155 -10.14 1.13 -2.56
CA GLU A 155 -10.71 1.13 -1.21
C GLU A 155 -9.59 1.09 -0.16
N ILE A 156 -8.66 0.15 -0.28
CA ILE A 156 -7.55 -0.03 0.66
C ILE A 156 -6.68 1.24 0.74
N PHE A 157 -6.25 1.77 -0.39
CA PHE A 157 -5.39 2.96 -0.39
C PHE A 157 -6.11 4.24 0.03
N THR A 158 -7.41 4.35 -0.26
CA THR A 158 -8.25 5.46 0.22
C THR A 158 -8.40 5.40 1.74
N PHE A 159 -8.69 4.22 2.28
CA PHE A 159 -8.79 4.00 3.72
C PHE A 159 -7.45 4.31 4.41
N ARG A 160 -6.33 3.76 3.90
CA ARG A 160 -4.99 4.05 4.41
C ARG A 160 -4.73 5.54 4.50
N LYS A 161 -4.99 6.27 3.41
CA LYS A 161 -4.82 7.73 3.39
C LYS A 161 -5.64 8.43 4.47
N LYS A 162 -6.91 8.04 4.64
CA LYS A 162 -7.80 8.59 5.66
C LYS A 162 -7.23 8.35 7.06
N ILE A 163 -6.88 7.10 7.40
CA ILE A 163 -6.35 6.74 8.71
C ILE A 163 -5.03 7.45 9.01
N LEU A 164 -4.13 7.54 8.04
CA LEU A 164 -2.86 8.26 8.21
C LEU A 164 -3.10 9.76 8.46
N THR A 165 -4.10 10.36 7.83
CA THR A 165 -4.50 11.76 8.10
C THR A 165 -5.11 11.90 9.51
N GLU A 166 -5.91 10.94 9.96
CA GLU A 166 -6.47 10.93 11.33
C GLU A 166 -5.39 10.74 12.41
N LEU A 167 -4.38 9.89 12.16
CA LEU A 167 -3.29 9.62 13.10
C LEU A 167 -2.27 10.75 13.20
N PHE A 168 -1.94 11.39 12.08
CA PHE A 168 -0.81 12.28 11.98
C PHE A 168 -1.17 13.73 11.65
N GLY A 169 -2.42 13.98 11.30
CA GLY A 169 -2.90 15.29 10.89
C GLY A 169 -2.89 15.50 9.37
N GLU A 170 -3.53 16.58 8.94
CA GLU A 170 -3.53 17.00 7.55
C GLU A 170 -2.27 17.82 7.23
N PHE A 171 -1.64 17.54 6.10
CA PHE A 171 -0.46 18.29 5.66
C PHE A 171 -0.91 19.64 5.09
N ASP A 172 -0.61 20.73 5.80
CA ASP A 172 -0.90 22.09 5.37
C ASP A 172 0.32 22.75 4.71
N ARG A 173 0.16 23.23 3.48
CA ARG A 173 1.20 23.92 2.73
C ARG A 173 1.53 25.32 3.28
N THR A 174 0.68 25.87 4.14
CA THR A 174 0.88 27.23 4.66
C THR A 174 1.95 27.32 5.74
N ASN A 175 2.28 26.20 6.39
CA ASN A 175 3.33 26.12 7.42
C ASN A 175 4.76 25.95 6.87
N SER A 176 4.92 25.82 5.56
CA SER A 176 6.23 25.59 4.89
C SER A 176 7.06 26.85 4.66
N ARG A 177 6.72 27.98 5.29
CA ARG A 177 7.40 29.29 5.07
C ARG A 177 7.74 30.03 6.36
N LYS A 178 8.16 29.30 7.39
CA LYS A 178 8.78 29.98 8.56
C LYS A 178 10.16 29.42 8.85
#